data_997c6fbf7e8496cdc43e2047695ba256
#
_entry.id   997c6fbf7e8496cdc43e2047695ba256
#
_cell.length_a   1.000
_cell.length_b   1.000
_cell.length_c   1.000
_cell.angle_alpha   90.00
_cell.angle_beta   90.00
_cell.angle_gamma   90.00
#
_symmetry.space_group_name_H-M   'P 1'
#
loop_
_entity.id
_entity.type
_entity.pdbx_description
1 polymer ?
#
loop_
_entity_poly.entity_id
_entity_poly.type
_entity_poly.pdbx_seq_one_letter_code
_entity_poly.pdbx_strand_id
1 'polypeptide(L)'
;TGQFANNQLARFIDQKTDGLRMSTEFARANGLETIWTLRMNDIHDAWTPAFLSGWKQQDPTRVMSTLEVAKQYNDRRRLWSLVDFEHPDVEPRMLEIIEEVLVNYDVDGIELDFLRAPCYFRSTYEGKPTTDKQADILTRLVGKIRSLVRKQGELQGKPFLLAARVPSTPALCR
;
A
#
# COMPACT_ATOMS: atom_id res chain seq x y z
N THR A 1 -21.86 -7.73 -7.93
CA THR A 1 -21.99 -8.34 -6.61
C THR A 1 -22.30 -7.25 -5.60
N GLY A 2 -23.15 -7.57 -4.56
CA GLY A 2 -23.69 -6.59 -3.62
C GLY A 2 -22.70 -5.68 -2.94
N GLN A 3 -21.46 -6.11 -2.72
CA GLN A 3 -20.40 -5.32 -2.07
C GLN A 3 -20.07 -4.03 -2.84
N PHE A 4 -20.18 -4.02 -4.16
CA PHE A 4 -19.87 -2.86 -5.01
C PHE A 4 -21.12 -2.25 -5.67
N ALA A 5 -22.30 -2.88 -5.51
CA ALA A 5 -23.53 -2.42 -6.14
C ALA A 5 -23.96 -1.01 -5.72
N ASN A 6 -23.60 -0.61 -4.48
CA ASN A 6 -23.91 0.69 -3.89
C ASN A 6 -22.65 1.54 -3.65
N ASN A 7 -21.58 1.33 -4.44
CA ASN A 7 -20.37 2.12 -4.31
C ASN A 7 -20.66 3.59 -4.70
N GLN A 8 -20.47 4.50 -3.75
CA GLN A 8 -20.71 5.94 -3.93
C GLN A 8 -19.50 6.70 -4.47
N LEU A 9 -18.38 6.01 -4.76
CA LEU A 9 -17.13 6.66 -5.16
C LEU A 9 -17.30 7.54 -6.41
N ALA A 10 -18.00 7.04 -7.44
CA ALA A 10 -18.27 7.82 -8.65
C ALA A 10 -19.02 9.12 -8.32
N ARG A 11 -20.04 9.07 -7.44
CA ARG A 11 -20.78 10.23 -6.98
C ARG A 11 -19.90 11.25 -6.22
N PHE A 12 -18.96 10.75 -5.39
CA PHE A 12 -18.02 11.65 -4.70
C PHE A 12 -17.06 12.31 -5.68
N ILE A 13 -16.57 11.57 -6.68
CA ILE A 13 -15.71 12.13 -7.75
C ILE A 13 -16.46 13.22 -8.54
N ASP A 14 -17.72 13.00 -8.91
CA ASP A 14 -18.56 14.00 -9.58
C ASP A 14 -18.74 15.26 -8.73
N GLN A 15 -18.77 15.12 -7.41
CA GLN A 15 -18.82 16.22 -6.44
C GLN A 15 -17.43 16.82 -6.12
N LYS A 16 -16.37 16.38 -6.82
CA LYS A 16 -14.97 16.79 -6.64
C LYS A 16 -14.47 16.53 -5.21
N THR A 17 -14.93 15.45 -4.59
CA THR A 17 -14.51 15.00 -3.26
C THR A 17 -14.31 13.48 -3.23
N ASP A 18 -13.79 12.99 -2.14
CA ASP A 18 -13.61 11.57 -1.83
C ASP A 18 -13.57 11.35 -0.31
N GLY A 19 -13.53 10.08 0.10
CA GLY A 19 -13.54 9.73 1.53
C GLY A 19 -12.33 10.25 2.31
N LEU A 20 -11.15 10.31 1.70
CA LEU A 20 -9.96 10.84 2.36
C LEU A 20 -10.06 12.36 2.54
N ARG A 21 -10.45 13.09 1.50
CA ARG A 21 -10.66 14.54 1.56
C ARG A 21 -11.67 14.92 2.62
N MET A 22 -12.84 14.26 2.62
CA MET A 22 -13.88 14.52 3.62
C MET A 22 -13.39 14.27 5.04
N SER A 23 -12.60 13.21 5.25
CA SER A 23 -12.04 12.87 6.56
C SER A 23 -10.99 13.88 7.03
N THR A 24 -10.10 14.32 6.14
CA THR A 24 -9.06 15.30 6.47
C THR A 24 -9.66 16.68 6.71
N GLU A 25 -10.65 17.12 5.92
CA GLU A 25 -11.36 18.38 6.12
C GLU A 25 -12.13 18.40 7.46
N PHE A 26 -12.83 17.30 7.79
CA PHE A 26 -13.49 17.18 9.08
C PHE A 26 -12.50 17.23 10.24
N ALA A 27 -11.41 16.48 10.16
CA ALA A 27 -10.38 16.47 11.20
C ALA A 27 -9.78 17.87 11.40
N ARG A 28 -9.45 18.55 10.32
CA ARG A 28 -8.91 19.92 10.35
C ARG A 28 -9.88 20.90 10.99
N ALA A 29 -11.16 20.85 10.65
CA ALA A 29 -12.20 21.70 11.23
C ALA A 29 -12.40 21.47 12.74
N ASN A 30 -12.01 20.30 13.25
CA ASN A 30 -12.11 19.92 14.66
C ASN A 30 -10.77 19.94 15.41
N GLY A 31 -9.68 20.47 14.82
CA GLY A 31 -8.37 20.59 15.45
C GLY A 31 -7.68 19.22 15.67
N LEU A 32 -8.00 18.21 14.85
CA LEU A 32 -7.41 16.88 14.92
C LEU A 32 -6.28 16.72 13.90
N GLU A 33 -5.22 16.06 14.31
CA GLU A 33 -4.17 15.60 13.39
C GLU A 33 -4.62 14.37 12.61
N THR A 34 -4.18 14.28 11.36
CA THR A 34 -4.52 13.17 10.46
C THR A 34 -3.27 12.45 9.97
N ILE A 35 -3.23 11.14 10.15
CA ILE A 35 -2.19 10.29 9.59
C ILE A 35 -2.84 9.31 8.62
N TRP A 36 -2.43 9.38 7.34
CA TRP A 36 -2.89 8.44 6.35
C TRP A 36 -2.09 7.13 6.42
N THR A 37 -2.78 6.01 6.52
CA THR A 37 -2.15 4.69 6.57
C THR A 37 -2.20 4.00 5.21
N LEU A 38 -1.02 3.69 4.66
CA LEU A 38 -0.87 2.86 3.47
C LEU A 38 -0.53 1.42 3.87
N ARG A 39 -1.39 0.48 3.53
CA ARG A 39 -1.02 -0.94 3.56
C ARG A 39 -0.01 -1.21 2.46
N MET A 40 1.21 -1.57 2.84
CA MET A 40 2.29 -1.78 1.88
C MET A 40 2.03 -2.98 0.97
N ASN A 41 1.24 -3.96 1.43
CA ASN A 41 0.67 -5.00 0.60
C ASN A 41 -0.75 -5.37 1.08
N ASP A 42 -1.63 -5.82 0.17
CA ASP A 42 -3.04 -6.06 0.49
C ASP A 42 -3.64 -7.20 -0.35
N ILE A 43 -4.56 -7.98 0.26
CA ILE A 43 -5.20 -9.17 -0.32
C ILE A 43 -6.70 -9.00 -0.59
N HIS A 44 -7.26 -7.79 -0.47
CA HIS A 44 -8.70 -7.61 -0.61
C HIS A 44 -9.22 -7.87 -2.03
N ASP A 45 -8.34 -7.86 -3.01
CA ASP A 45 -8.61 -8.20 -4.40
C ASP A 45 -8.43 -9.69 -4.74
N ALA A 46 -8.00 -10.52 -3.77
CA ALA A 46 -7.67 -11.93 -3.98
C ALA A 46 -8.87 -12.88 -4.15
N TRP A 47 -10.10 -12.38 -4.09
CA TRP A 47 -11.29 -13.23 -4.23
C TRP A 47 -11.49 -13.75 -5.64
N THR A 48 -11.16 -12.96 -6.64
CA THR A 48 -11.25 -13.30 -8.05
C THR A 48 -10.32 -12.38 -8.85
N PRO A 49 -9.73 -12.85 -9.98
CA PRO A 49 -8.93 -12.00 -10.86
C PRO A 49 -9.66 -10.74 -11.34
N ALA A 50 -10.98 -10.78 -11.44
CA ALA A 50 -11.81 -9.62 -11.82
C ALA A 50 -11.75 -8.45 -10.81
N PHE A 51 -11.27 -8.69 -9.58
CA PHE A 51 -11.12 -7.64 -8.57
C PHE A 51 -9.73 -7.02 -8.57
N LEU A 52 -8.78 -7.62 -9.24
CA LEU A 52 -7.46 -7.02 -9.40
C LEU A 52 -7.59 -5.63 -10.05
N SER A 53 -6.80 -4.69 -9.58
CA SER A 53 -6.67 -3.39 -10.26
C SER A 53 -6.23 -3.56 -11.72
N GLY A 54 -6.61 -2.64 -12.59
CA GLY A 54 -6.17 -2.67 -13.99
C GLY A 54 -4.65 -2.75 -14.12
N TRP A 55 -3.91 -2.10 -13.22
CA TRP A 55 -2.45 -2.17 -13.18
C TRP A 55 -1.92 -3.60 -12.92
N LYS A 56 -2.52 -4.35 -12.00
CA LYS A 56 -2.17 -5.77 -11.76
C LYS A 56 -2.58 -6.67 -12.93
N GLN A 57 -3.73 -6.38 -13.56
CA GLN A 57 -4.23 -7.17 -14.70
C GLN A 57 -3.37 -7.01 -15.96
N GLN A 58 -2.80 -5.82 -16.18
CA GLN A 58 -1.94 -5.53 -17.34
C GLN A 58 -0.65 -6.35 -17.35
N ASP A 59 -0.13 -6.69 -16.20
CA ASP A 59 1.06 -7.53 -16.07
C ASP A 59 0.95 -8.46 -14.85
N PRO A 60 0.57 -9.73 -15.07
CA PRO A 60 0.46 -10.72 -14.00
C PRO A 60 1.77 -11.04 -13.29
N THR A 61 2.92 -10.64 -13.84
CA THR A 61 4.21 -10.85 -13.17
C THR A 61 4.44 -9.90 -12.00
N ARG A 62 3.61 -8.88 -11.84
CA ARG A 62 3.62 -7.95 -10.70
C ARG A 62 3.08 -8.56 -9.41
N VAL A 63 2.35 -9.67 -9.49
CA VAL A 63 1.78 -10.34 -8.31
C VAL A 63 2.51 -11.65 -8.00
N MET A 64 2.32 -12.14 -6.77
CA MET A 64 3.04 -13.34 -6.27
C MET A 64 2.75 -14.57 -7.11
N SER A 65 1.49 -14.76 -7.57
CA SER A 65 1.06 -15.96 -8.30
C SER A 65 -0.24 -15.69 -9.06
N THR A 66 -0.82 -16.75 -9.66
CA THR A 66 -2.16 -16.73 -10.22
C THR A 66 -3.15 -17.44 -9.30
N LEU A 67 -4.45 -17.16 -9.46
CA LEU A 67 -5.50 -17.84 -8.70
C LEU A 67 -5.49 -19.37 -8.95
N GLU A 68 -5.18 -19.79 -10.17
CA GLU A 68 -5.13 -21.21 -10.57
C GLU A 68 -4.03 -21.94 -9.81
N VAL A 69 -2.82 -21.35 -9.75
CA VAL A 69 -1.68 -21.89 -9.01
C VAL A 69 -1.97 -21.86 -7.51
N ALA A 70 -2.51 -20.78 -6.98
CA ALA A 70 -2.88 -20.63 -5.58
C ALA A 70 -3.86 -21.73 -5.10
N LYS A 71 -4.83 -22.11 -5.95
CA LYS A 71 -5.75 -23.22 -5.66
C LYS A 71 -5.04 -24.56 -5.56
N GLN A 72 -4.04 -24.82 -6.41
CA GLN A 72 -3.27 -26.06 -6.40
C GLN A 72 -2.44 -26.19 -5.10
N TYR A 73 -1.87 -25.08 -4.63
CA TYR A 73 -1.04 -25.04 -3.41
C TYR A 73 -1.83 -24.76 -2.14
N ASN A 74 -3.18 -24.75 -2.20
CA ASN A 74 -4.06 -24.51 -1.06
C ASN A 74 -3.72 -23.20 -0.31
N ASP A 75 -3.52 -22.12 -1.07
CA ASP A 75 -3.25 -20.79 -0.53
C ASP A 75 -4.47 -20.24 0.22
N ARG A 76 -4.66 -20.73 1.45
CA ARG A 76 -5.76 -20.32 2.33
C ARG A 76 -5.67 -18.84 2.73
N ARG A 77 -4.48 -18.26 2.69
CA ARG A 77 -4.25 -16.85 3.05
C ARG A 77 -4.52 -15.90 1.89
N ARG A 78 -4.72 -16.42 0.67
CA ARG A 78 -4.97 -15.64 -0.55
C ARG A 78 -3.83 -14.66 -0.86
N LEU A 79 -2.60 -15.05 -0.58
CA LEU A 79 -1.42 -14.19 -0.79
C LEU A 79 -1.05 -14.06 -2.26
N TRP A 80 -1.68 -14.81 -3.15
CA TRP A 80 -1.38 -14.82 -4.59
C TRP A 80 -1.51 -13.44 -5.25
N SER A 81 -2.42 -12.60 -4.78
CA SER A 81 -2.68 -11.26 -5.36
C SER A 81 -1.78 -10.16 -4.82
N LEU A 82 -0.97 -10.44 -3.79
CA LEU A 82 0.02 -9.50 -3.28
C LEU A 82 1.01 -9.11 -4.37
N VAL A 83 1.51 -7.87 -4.35
CA VAL A 83 2.53 -7.43 -5.28
C VAL A 83 3.91 -7.92 -4.87
N ASP A 84 4.72 -8.29 -5.86
CA ASP A 84 6.11 -8.70 -5.69
C ASP A 84 7.04 -7.49 -5.75
N PHE A 85 7.65 -7.12 -4.63
CA PHE A 85 8.51 -5.93 -4.53
C PHE A 85 9.86 -6.08 -5.26
N GLU A 86 10.20 -7.27 -5.78
CA GLU A 86 11.31 -7.42 -6.73
C GLU A 86 10.93 -6.98 -8.15
N HIS A 87 9.62 -6.87 -8.46
CA HIS A 87 9.19 -6.40 -9.77
C HIS A 87 9.51 -4.90 -9.93
N PRO A 88 10.15 -4.49 -11.05
CA PRO A 88 10.65 -3.11 -11.23
C PRO A 88 9.56 -2.04 -11.19
N ASP A 89 8.32 -2.38 -11.54
CA ASP A 89 7.20 -1.42 -11.58
C ASP A 89 6.59 -1.15 -10.20
N VAL A 90 6.89 -1.98 -9.18
CA VAL A 90 6.21 -1.87 -7.87
C VAL A 90 6.71 -0.67 -7.09
N GLU A 91 8.02 -0.45 -7.02
CA GLU A 91 8.57 0.71 -6.32
C GLU A 91 8.05 2.04 -6.90
N PRO A 92 8.13 2.30 -8.23
CA PRO A 92 7.57 3.52 -8.81
C PRO A 92 6.09 3.69 -8.49
N ARG A 93 5.30 2.62 -8.60
CA ARG A 93 3.86 2.68 -8.31
C ARG A 93 3.56 3.04 -6.87
N MET A 94 4.31 2.52 -5.91
CA MET A 94 4.17 2.88 -4.50
C MET A 94 4.49 4.36 -4.25
N LEU A 95 5.55 4.86 -4.88
CA LEU A 95 5.93 6.27 -4.77
C LEU A 95 4.90 7.20 -5.39
N GLU A 96 4.31 6.85 -6.55
CA GLU A 96 3.22 7.61 -7.18
C GLU A 96 2.00 7.75 -6.24
N ILE A 97 1.56 6.66 -5.62
CA ILE A 97 0.41 6.66 -4.70
C ILE A 97 0.70 7.55 -3.48
N ILE A 98 1.91 7.46 -2.92
CA ILE A 98 2.31 8.26 -1.78
C ILE A 98 2.40 9.74 -2.15
N GLU A 99 3.03 10.06 -3.29
CA GLU A 99 3.17 11.44 -3.77
C GLU A 99 1.81 12.07 -4.07
N GLU A 100 0.87 11.31 -4.65
CA GLU A 100 -0.51 11.77 -4.86
C GLU A 100 -1.16 12.21 -3.54
N VAL A 101 -1.02 11.43 -2.47
CA VAL A 101 -1.57 11.79 -1.17
C VAL A 101 -0.87 13.00 -0.57
N LEU A 102 0.45 13.04 -0.62
CA LEU A 102 1.25 14.16 -0.09
C LEU A 102 0.89 15.50 -0.75
N VAL A 103 0.61 15.49 -2.06
CA VAL A 103 0.35 16.72 -2.83
C VAL A 103 -1.12 17.15 -2.74
N ASN A 104 -2.06 16.21 -2.73
CA ASN A 104 -3.47 16.51 -2.92
C ASN A 104 -4.31 16.53 -1.64
N TYR A 105 -3.76 16.07 -0.49
CA TYR A 105 -4.52 15.95 0.76
C TYR A 105 -3.80 16.63 1.93
N ASP A 106 -4.58 17.27 2.80
CA ASP A 106 -4.07 17.94 3.99
C ASP A 106 -3.92 16.94 5.15
N VAL A 107 -2.96 16.03 5.01
CA VAL A 107 -2.57 15.09 6.07
C VAL A 107 -1.34 15.60 6.81
N ASP A 108 -1.18 15.22 8.08
CA ASP A 108 -0.04 15.61 8.92
C ASP A 108 1.05 14.54 8.94
N GLY A 109 0.78 13.36 8.37
CA GLY A 109 1.73 12.28 8.29
C GLY A 109 1.24 11.08 7.50
N ILE A 110 2.15 10.13 7.31
CA ILE A 110 1.90 8.84 6.67
C ILE A 110 2.37 7.72 7.60
N GLU A 111 1.56 6.66 7.73
CA GLU A 111 1.96 5.38 8.30
C GLU A 111 2.12 4.33 7.19
N LEU A 112 3.26 3.66 7.15
CA LEU A 112 3.52 2.51 6.29
C LEU A 112 3.17 1.22 7.05
N ASP A 113 2.07 0.57 6.69
CA ASP A 113 1.63 -0.65 7.35
C ASP A 113 2.27 -1.89 6.69
N PHE A 114 3.39 -2.35 7.27
CA PHE A 114 4.07 -3.59 6.88
C PHE A 114 3.51 -4.84 7.57
N LEU A 115 2.56 -4.68 8.50
CA LEU A 115 2.05 -5.79 9.30
C LEU A 115 0.84 -6.47 8.69
N ARG A 116 0.02 -5.76 7.91
CA ARG A 116 -1.29 -6.26 7.45
C ARG A 116 -1.21 -7.50 6.57
N ALA A 117 -0.25 -7.55 5.65
CA ALA A 117 0.00 -8.69 4.77
C ALA A 117 1.53 -8.81 4.56
N PRO A 118 2.27 -9.35 5.54
CA PRO A 118 3.74 -9.32 5.58
C PRO A 118 4.37 -10.37 4.67
N CYS A 119 4.09 -10.29 3.37
CA CYS A 119 4.73 -11.08 2.32
C CYS A 119 5.01 -10.12 1.15
N TYR A 120 6.29 -9.85 0.89
CA TYR A 120 6.74 -8.81 -0.04
C TYR A 120 7.45 -9.36 -1.26
N PHE A 121 7.81 -10.65 -1.27
CA PHE A 121 8.60 -11.27 -2.33
C PHE A 121 8.01 -12.61 -2.72
N ARG A 122 8.04 -12.90 -4.01
CA ARG A 122 7.57 -14.19 -4.55
C ARG A 122 8.30 -15.38 -3.92
N SER A 123 9.60 -15.26 -3.69
CA SER A 123 10.38 -16.32 -3.01
C SER A 123 9.85 -16.60 -1.61
N THR A 124 9.44 -15.56 -0.88
CA THR A 124 8.84 -15.70 0.47
C THR A 124 7.44 -16.34 0.38
N TYR A 125 6.65 -15.97 -0.63
CA TYR A 125 5.38 -16.65 -0.93
C TYR A 125 5.58 -18.15 -1.20
N GLU A 126 6.67 -18.51 -1.87
CA GLU A 126 7.08 -19.91 -2.12
C GLU A 126 7.70 -20.60 -0.89
N GLY A 127 7.74 -19.95 0.26
CA GLY A 127 8.27 -20.52 1.51
C GLY A 127 9.79 -20.41 1.69
N LYS A 128 10.48 -19.62 0.86
CA LYS A 128 11.91 -19.35 1.03
C LYS A 128 12.13 -18.18 1.99
N PRO A 129 13.22 -18.12 2.74
CA PRO A 129 13.53 -16.97 3.60
C PRO A 129 13.83 -15.71 2.77
N THR A 130 13.51 -14.55 3.33
CA THR A 130 13.91 -13.27 2.76
C THR A 130 15.43 -13.13 2.75
N THR A 131 16.00 -12.67 1.63
CA THR A 131 17.43 -12.41 1.48
C THR A 131 17.79 -10.98 1.87
N ASP A 132 19.07 -10.71 2.15
CA ASP A 132 19.56 -9.35 2.43
C ASP A 132 19.30 -8.40 1.25
N LYS A 133 19.45 -8.86 -0.01
CA LYS A 133 19.12 -8.08 -1.21
C LYS A 133 17.65 -7.66 -1.24
N GLN A 134 16.75 -8.53 -0.82
CA GLN A 134 15.31 -8.23 -0.74
C GLN A 134 15.02 -7.25 0.39
N ALA A 135 15.66 -7.41 1.55
CA ALA A 135 15.56 -6.44 2.64
C ALA A 135 16.06 -5.04 2.20
N ASP A 136 17.12 -4.97 1.40
CA ASP A 136 17.64 -3.73 0.84
C ASP A 136 16.64 -3.03 -0.11
N ILE A 137 15.79 -3.78 -0.83
CA ILE A 137 14.73 -3.21 -1.67
C ILE A 137 13.76 -2.39 -0.80
N LEU A 138 13.26 -2.99 0.28
CA LEU A 138 12.34 -2.30 1.20
C LEU A 138 13.03 -1.12 1.90
N THR A 139 14.28 -1.29 2.31
CA THR A 139 15.08 -0.23 2.95
C THR A 139 15.24 0.99 2.01
N ARG A 140 15.56 0.75 0.75
CA ARG A 140 15.66 1.83 -0.26
C ARG A 140 14.32 2.51 -0.51
N LEU A 141 13.24 1.74 -0.61
CA LEU A 141 11.89 2.29 -0.79
C LEU A 141 11.52 3.21 0.39
N VAL A 142 11.71 2.75 1.63
CA VAL A 142 11.45 3.58 2.83
C VAL A 142 12.34 4.84 2.84
N GLY A 143 13.59 4.73 2.42
CA GLY A 143 14.50 5.88 2.26
C GLY A 143 13.99 6.92 1.27
N LYS A 144 13.45 6.48 0.11
CA LYS A 144 12.83 7.36 -0.88
C LYS A 144 11.56 8.02 -0.34
N ILE A 145 10.69 7.24 0.33
CA ILE A 145 9.48 7.77 0.97
C ILE A 145 9.84 8.82 2.02
N ARG A 146 10.83 8.56 2.86
CA ARG A 146 11.33 9.54 3.84
C ARG A 146 11.77 10.85 3.17
N SER A 147 12.42 10.77 2.03
CA SER A 147 12.84 11.95 1.28
C SER A 147 11.66 12.75 0.75
N LEU A 148 10.62 12.10 0.23
CA LEU A 148 9.36 12.75 -0.20
C LEU A 148 8.66 13.43 0.98
N VAL A 149 8.50 12.72 2.09
CA VAL A 149 7.88 13.24 3.32
C VAL A 149 8.62 14.46 3.86
N ARG A 150 9.97 14.42 3.90
CA ARG A 150 10.77 15.57 4.36
C ARG A 150 10.59 16.76 3.44
N LYS A 151 10.67 16.56 2.13
CA LYS A 151 10.43 17.63 1.13
C LYS A 151 9.05 18.27 1.33
N GLN A 152 8.02 17.47 1.59
CA GLN A 152 6.67 17.99 1.82
C GLN A 152 6.60 18.80 3.12
N GLY A 153 7.23 18.35 4.20
CA GLY A 153 7.33 19.12 5.45
C GLY A 153 8.03 20.46 5.26
N GLU A 154 9.13 20.48 4.50
CA GLU A 154 9.85 21.73 4.15
C GLU A 154 8.95 22.69 3.36
N LEU A 155 8.18 22.19 2.37
CA LEU A 155 7.25 22.99 1.58
C LEU A 155 6.10 23.56 2.41
N GLN A 156 5.60 22.81 3.39
CA GLN A 156 4.51 23.25 4.27
C GLN A 156 4.98 24.06 5.48
N GLY A 157 6.29 24.16 5.71
CA GLY A 157 6.86 24.85 6.86
C GLY A 157 6.52 24.21 8.21
N LYS A 158 6.19 22.91 8.23
CA LYS A 158 5.85 22.14 9.44
C LYS A 158 6.42 20.73 9.38
N PRO A 159 6.68 20.07 10.52
CA PRO A 159 7.04 18.66 10.55
C PRO A 159 5.94 17.82 9.88
N PHE A 160 6.35 16.88 9.02
CA PHE A 160 5.47 15.88 8.44
C PHE A 160 5.88 14.51 8.97
N LEU A 161 4.94 13.78 9.58
CA LEU A 161 5.24 12.55 10.30
C LEU A 161 5.36 11.36 9.33
N LEU A 162 6.36 10.51 9.59
CA LEU A 162 6.48 9.20 8.93
C LEU A 162 6.57 8.12 10.00
N ALA A 163 5.56 7.27 10.05
CA ALA A 163 5.48 6.12 10.93
C ALA A 163 5.58 4.82 10.13
N ALA A 164 5.98 3.72 10.78
CA ALA A 164 5.93 2.39 10.22
C ALA A 164 5.33 1.42 11.24
N ARG A 165 4.33 0.65 10.80
CA ARG A 165 3.78 -0.45 11.57
C ARG A 165 4.49 -1.73 11.16
N VAL A 166 5.20 -2.34 12.10
CA VAL A 166 6.00 -3.55 11.90
C VAL A 166 5.67 -4.60 12.96
N PRO A 167 6.04 -5.88 12.75
CA PRO A 167 5.95 -6.89 13.79
C PRO A 167 6.68 -6.51 15.08
N SER A 168 6.23 -7.05 16.22
CA SER A 168 6.72 -6.67 17.55
C SER A 168 8.15 -7.12 17.86
N THR A 169 8.72 -8.00 17.06
CA THR A 169 10.10 -8.48 17.26
C THR A 169 10.89 -8.51 15.94
N PRO A 170 12.21 -8.25 15.96
CA PRO A 170 13.03 -8.32 14.75
C PRO A 170 13.00 -9.67 14.04
N ALA A 171 12.82 -10.77 14.78
CA ALA A 171 12.72 -12.11 14.19
C ALA A 171 11.48 -12.29 13.30
N LEU A 172 10.43 -11.52 13.53
CA LEU A 172 9.19 -11.53 12.72
C LEU A 172 9.25 -10.56 11.54
N CYS A 173 10.28 -9.71 11.46
CA CYS A 173 10.48 -8.73 10.37
C CYS A 173 11.28 -9.30 9.18
N ARG A 174 11.72 -10.59 9.25
CA ARG A 174 12.57 -11.23 8.23
C ARG A 174 11.81 -12.28 7.42
#